data_55bdedf42b2d398a106dcee1477a71d6
#
_entry.id   55bdedf42b2d398a106dcee1477a71d6
#
_cell.length_a   1.000
_cell.length_b   1.000
_cell.length_c   1.000
_cell.angle_alpha   90.00
_cell.angle_beta   90.00
_cell.angle_gamma   90.00
#
_symmetry.space_group_name_H-M   'P 1'
#
loop_
_entity.id
_entity.type
_entity.pdbx_description
1 polymer ?
#
loop_
_entity_poly.entity_id
_entity_poly.type
_entity_poly.pdbx_seq_one_letter_code
_entity_poly.pdbx_strand_id
1 'polypeptide(L)'
;MNFLLSALGKIDLFTSYLKGIEKEKGPILVSGLSDVAKVHIVSGTKEYLKRPICIITYNEIQAKKLINDLKYFEKEILYFPKREIVTYDYVAESKDLPYERIEVLNKIQDKKAKVVVTTIESVMQKLISKETLYKNCINLKVGKEISIEKLKEKLLLLGYERSELVESRGCFSVRGGIVDIALSETEGIRIEFWGDEIDSIRSFKFSSQRSIDTMNQIKIYPAHEFILERDLDDIVKDIKERKNKNLEKTVFRRYRINKSR
;
A
#
# COMPACT_ATOMS: atom_id res chain seq x y z
N MET A 1 -24.45 14.45 -7.15
CA MET A 1 -24.71 14.08 -5.74
C MET A 1 -25.73 12.95 -5.72
N ASN A 2 -25.48 11.87 -4.98
CA ASN A 2 -26.41 10.75 -4.89
C ASN A 2 -27.67 11.22 -4.13
N PHE A 3 -28.88 10.89 -4.63
CA PHE A 3 -30.16 11.29 -4.01
C PHE A 3 -30.23 10.88 -2.52
N LEU A 4 -29.76 9.67 -2.18
CA LEU A 4 -29.72 9.17 -0.80
C LEU A 4 -28.86 10.04 0.13
N LEU A 5 -27.76 10.61 -0.38
CA LEU A 5 -26.88 11.47 0.41
C LEU A 5 -27.43 12.89 0.55
N SER A 6 -28.25 13.36 -0.41
CA SER A 6 -28.84 14.72 -0.33
C SER A 6 -29.82 14.86 0.85
N ALA A 7 -30.46 13.79 1.25
CA ALA A 7 -31.38 13.80 2.39
C ALA A 7 -30.66 14.07 3.73
N LEU A 8 -29.40 13.69 3.87
CA LEU A 8 -28.60 13.95 5.08
C LEU A 8 -28.43 15.46 5.36
N GLY A 9 -28.28 16.26 4.31
CA GLY A 9 -28.13 17.73 4.45
C GLY A 9 -29.35 18.42 5.07
N LYS A 10 -30.51 17.76 5.13
CA LYS A 10 -31.72 18.27 5.78
C LYS A 10 -31.82 17.92 7.28
N ILE A 11 -30.86 17.13 7.79
CA ILE A 11 -30.82 16.69 9.18
C ILE A 11 -29.94 17.65 9.98
N ASP A 12 -30.51 18.39 10.92
CA ASP A 12 -29.80 19.38 11.74
C ASP A 12 -28.61 18.80 12.51
N LEU A 13 -28.76 17.58 13.05
CA LEU A 13 -27.65 16.89 13.72
C LEU A 13 -26.48 16.60 12.77
N PHE A 14 -26.76 16.20 11.54
CA PHE A 14 -25.73 15.94 10.55
C PHE A 14 -25.02 17.23 10.11
N THR A 15 -25.77 18.31 9.90
CA THR A 15 -25.17 19.61 9.55
C THR A 15 -24.34 20.19 10.71
N SER A 16 -24.77 19.98 11.95
CA SER A 16 -24.00 20.38 13.14
C SER A 16 -22.71 19.56 13.27
N TYR A 17 -22.76 18.25 13.00
CA TYR A 17 -21.61 17.37 12.95
C TYR A 17 -20.60 17.83 11.88
N LEU A 18 -21.05 18.13 10.66
CA LEU A 18 -20.17 18.65 9.59
C LEU A 18 -19.48 19.95 10.00
N LYS A 19 -20.23 20.90 10.56
CA LYS A 19 -19.66 22.16 11.09
C LYS A 19 -18.63 21.92 12.20
N GLY A 20 -18.84 20.87 13.02
CA GLY A 20 -17.87 20.45 14.03
C GLY A 20 -16.55 20.01 13.41
N ILE A 21 -16.60 19.19 12.35
CA ILE A 21 -15.42 18.73 11.62
C ILE A 21 -14.69 19.88 10.92
N GLU A 22 -15.45 20.77 10.24
CA GLU A 22 -14.87 21.94 9.55
C GLU A 22 -14.12 22.88 10.50
N LYS A 23 -14.63 23.03 11.72
CA LYS A 23 -13.99 23.85 12.78
C LYS A 23 -12.91 23.10 13.55
N GLU A 24 -12.52 21.90 13.08
CA GLU A 24 -11.52 21.05 13.73
C GLU A 24 -11.83 20.76 15.22
N LYS A 25 -13.10 20.74 15.58
CA LYS A 25 -13.55 20.39 16.92
C LYS A 25 -13.57 18.86 17.04
N GLY A 26 -12.48 18.29 17.46
CA GLY A 26 -12.39 16.84 17.64
C GLY A 26 -11.90 16.49 19.05
N PRO A 27 -12.11 15.26 19.48
CA PRO A 27 -12.92 14.21 18.84
C PRO A 27 -14.43 14.43 18.95
N ILE A 28 -15.19 13.97 17.93
CA ILE A 28 -16.67 14.00 17.93
C ILE A 28 -17.18 12.58 18.12
N LEU A 29 -17.96 12.35 19.19
CA LEU A 29 -18.62 11.08 19.41
C LEU A 29 -20.00 11.09 18.73
N VAL A 30 -20.24 10.08 17.87
CA VAL A 30 -21.53 9.82 17.26
C VAL A 30 -22.00 8.42 17.71
N SER A 31 -23.10 8.35 18.42
CA SER A 31 -23.64 7.11 18.98
C SER A 31 -25.06 6.82 18.48
N GLY A 32 -25.56 5.60 18.76
CA GLY A 32 -26.93 5.21 18.39
C GLY A 32 -27.14 4.88 16.90
N LEU A 33 -26.06 4.72 16.13
CA LEU A 33 -26.12 4.44 14.70
C LEU A 33 -26.17 2.92 14.43
N SER A 34 -27.10 2.50 13.57
CA SER A 34 -27.04 1.18 12.95
C SER A 34 -25.85 1.11 11.97
N ASP A 35 -25.44 -0.09 11.54
CA ASP A 35 -24.34 -0.26 10.59
C ASP A 35 -24.61 0.49 9.27
N VAL A 36 -25.84 0.42 8.77
CA VAL A 36 -26.25 1.15 7.55
C VAL A 36 -26.17 2.67 7.75
N ALA A 37 -26.61 3.17 8.91
CA ALA A 37 -26.53 4.60 9.22
C ALA A 37 -25.08 5.09 9.31
N LYS A 38 -24.15 4.27 9.85
CA LYS A 38 -22.70 4.59 9.86
C LYS A 38 -22.16 4.79 8.46
N VAL A 39 -22.46 3.84 7.54
CA VAL A 39 -22.06 3.92 6.14
C VAL A 39 -22.63 5.17 5.47
N HIS A 40 -23.90 5.45 5.70
CA HIS A 40 -24.57 6.63 5.12
C HIS A 40 -23.95 7.95 5.59
N ILE A 41 -23.67 8.08 6.89
CA ILE A 41 -23.00 9.26 7.46
C ILE A 41 -21.58 9.41 6.91
N VAL A 42 -20.79 8.34 6.85
CA VAL A 42 -19.42 8.38 6.31
C VAL A 42 -19.43 8.84 4.85
N SER A 43 -20.29 8.23 4.03
CA SER A 43 -20.41 8.61 2.61
C SER A 43 -20.91 10.04 2.43
N GLY A 44 -21.86 10.46 3.25
CA GLY A 44 -22.33 11.85 3.29
C GLY A 44 -21.22 12.81 3.69
N THR A 45 -20.47 12.51 4.74
CA THR A 45 -19.35 13.33 5.20
C THR A 45 -18.33 13.55 4.08
N LYS A 46 -17.95 12.47 3.38
CA LYS A 46 -17.04 12.57 2.22
C LYS A 46 -17.62 13.46 1.12
N GLU A 47 -18.90 13.24 0.80
CA GLU A 47 -19.56 13.98 -0.28
C GLU A 47 -19.65 15.48 0.01
N TYR A 48 -19.96 15.85 1.24
CA TYR A 48 -20.11 17.27 1.65
C TYR A 48 -18.76 17.95 1.86
N LEU A 49 -17.80 17.31 2.54
CA LEU A 49 -16.51 17.92 2.85
C LEU A 49 -15.48 17.79 1.73
N LYS A 50 -15.72 16.91 0.74
CA LYS A 50 -14.77 16.63 -0.37
C LYS A 50 -13.36 16.26 0.11
N ARG A 51 -13.26 15.66 1.28
CA ARG A 51 -12.00 15.20 1.88
C ARG A 51 -11.87 13.69 1.80
N PRO A 52 -10.65 13.12 1.73
CA PRO A 52 -10.44 11.70 1.88
C PRO A 52 -10.81 11.26 3.30
N ILE A 53 -11.32 10.04 3.42
CA ILE A 53 -11.72 9.45 4.70
C ILE A 53 -10.92 8.18 4.95
N CYS A 54 -10.39 8.05 6.18
CA CYS A 54 -9.82 6.82 6.69
C CYS A 54 -10.74 6.26 7.77
N ILE A 55 -11.15 5.00 7.60
CA ILE A 55 -12.04 4.29 8.54
C ILE A 55 -11.24 3.18 9.20
N ILE A 56 -11.14 3.23 10.52
CA ILE A 56 -10.43 2.24 11.32
C ILE A 56 -11.45 1.36 12.03
N THR A 57 -11.42 0.06 11.77
CA THR A 57 -12.28 -0.93 12.38
C THR A 57 -11.52 -1.74 13.44
N TYR A 58 -12.24 -2.46 14.30
CA TYR A 58 -11.60 -3.28 15.33
C TYR A 58 -11.08 -4.63 14.80
N ASN A 59 -11.62 -5.14 13.67
CA ASN A 59 -11.14 -6.38 13.03
C ASN A 59 -11.44 -6.40 11.53
N GLU A 60 -10.89 -7.40 10.86
CA GLU A 60 -11.00 -7.60 9.42
C GLU A 60 -12.42 -7.95 8.95
N ILE A 61 -13.16 -8.74 9.74
CA ILE A 61 -14.54 -9.13 9.39
C ILE A 61 -15.41 -7.89 9.29
N GLN A 62 -15.28 -6.98 10.27
CA GLN A 62 -16.01 -5.72 10.26
C GLN A 62 -15.56 -4.83 9.10
N ALA A 63 -14.25 -4.78 8.80
CA ALA A 63 -13.73 -4.02 7.68
C ALA A 63 -14.34 -4.49 6.35
N LYS A 64 -14.35 -5.80 6.10
CA LYS A 64 -14.91 -6.40 4.87
C LYS A 64 -16.43 -6.15 4.76
N LYS A 65 -17.17 -6.28 5.86
CA LYS A 65 -18.59 -5.96 5.91
C LYS A 65 -18.83 -4.48 5.54
N LEU A 66 -18.11 -3.58 6.20
CA LEU A 66 -18.21 -2.14 5.95
C LEU A 66 -17.87 -1.77 4.49
N ILE A 67 -16.84 -2.39 3.91
CA ILE A 67 -16.47 -2.19 2.50
C ILE A 67 -17.62 -2.60 1.58
N ASN A 68 -18.25 -3.75 1.83
CA ASN A 68 -19.37 -4.21 1.02
C ASN A 68 -20.57 -3.25 1.10
N ASP A 69 -20.85 -2.72 2.27
CA ASP A 69 -21.92 -1.73 2.46
C ASP A 69 -21.58 -0.38 1.81
N LEU A 70 -20.31 0.06 1.89
CA LEU A 70 -19.84 1.30 1.25
C LEU A 70 -19.87 1.26 -0.28
N LYS A 71 -19.76 0.09 -0.91
CA LYS A 71 -19.81 -0.07 -2.38
C LYS A 71 -21.11 0.47 -3.02
N TYR A 72 -22.19 0.59 -2.25
CA TYR A 72 -23.43 1.21 -2.72
C TYR A 72 -23.30 2.73 -2.94
N PHE A 73 -22.34 3.38 -2.29
CA PHE A 73 -22.11 4.82 -2.36
C PHE A 73 -20.80 5.19 -3.05
N GLU A 74 -19.80 4.33 -2.96
CA GLU A 74 -18.42 4.60 -3.34
C GLU A 74 -17.92 3.57 -4.34
N LYS A 75 -17.38 4.05 -5.47
CA LYS A 75 -16.81 3.17 -6.51
C LYS A 75 -15.41 2.67 -6.18
N GLU A 76 -14.62 3.50 -5.49
CA GLU A 76 -13.24 3.23 -5.15
C GLU A 76 -13.05 3.24 -3.64
N ILE A 77 -12.97 2.06 -3.06
CA ILE A 77 -12.67 1.85 -1.65
C ILE A 77 -11.40 1.04 -1.58
N LEU A 78 -10.42 1.55 -0.86
CA LEU A 78 -9.16 0.88 -0.64
C LEU A 78 -9.20 0.16 0.71
N TYR A 79 -8.82 -1.10 0.72
CA TYR A 79 -8.60 -1.84 1.95
C TYR A 79 -7.10 -1.87 2.26
N PHE A 80 -6.72 -1.43 3.45
CA PHE A 80 -5.34 -1.51 3.93
C PHE A 80 -5.25 -2.65 4.94
N PRO A 81 -4.79 -3.85 4.53
CA PRO A 81 -4.75 -5.03 5.39
C PRO A 81 -3.60 -4.95 6.40
N LYS A 82 -3.68 -5.75 7.45
CA LYS A 82 -2.55 -5.98 8.34
C LYS A 82 -1.49 -6.82 7.62
N ARG A 83 -0.22 -6.59 7.96
CA ARG A 83 0.87 -7.44 7.52
C ARG A 83 0.88 -8.71 8.36
N GLU A 84 0.96 -9.86 7.73
CA GLU A 84 1.18 -11.11 8.40
C GLU A 84 2.63 -11.17 8.91
N ILE A 85 2.80 -11.53 10.17
CA ILE A 85 4.11 -11.78 10.77
C ILE A 85 4.22 -13.30 10.90
N VAL A 86 4.90 -13.93 9.95
CA VAL A 86 5.15 -15.36 9.98
C VAL A 86 6.28 -15.61 10.98
N THR A 87 5.98 -16.37 12.01
CA THR A 87 6.94 -16.74 13.06
C THR A 87 7.51 -18.15 12.86
N TYR A 88 6.98 -18.91 11.93
CA TYR A 88 7.38 -20.29 11.62
C TYR A 88 7.46 -20.54 10.13
N ASP A 89 8.44 -21.33 9.67
CA ASP A 89 8.74 -21.59 8.25
C ASP A 89 7.66 -22.38 7.48
N TYR A 90 6.57 -22.78 8.14
CA TYR A 90 5.54 -23.65 7.55
C TYR A 90 4.19 -22.97 7.29
N VAL A 91 4.08 -21.68 7.49
CA VAL A 91 2.82 -20.96 7.20
C VAL A 91 2.89 -20.40 5.80
N ALA A 92 1.89 -20.74 4.96
CA ALA A 92 1.76 -20.15 3.65
C ALA A 92 1.46 -18.63 3.79
N GLU A 93 2.44 -17.79 3.47
CA GLU A 93 2.24 -16.35 3.36
C GLU A 93 1.39 -16.04 2.12
N SER A 94 0.44 -15.14 2.28
CA SER A 94 -0.21 -14.55 1.11
C SER A 94 0.81 -13.68 0.37
N LYS A 95 1.18 -14.08 -0.83
CA LYS A 95 2.09 -13.30 -1.68
C LYS A 95 1.50 -11.95 -2.09
N ASP A 96 0.17 -11.79 -2.05
CA ASP A 96 -0.53 -10.61 -2.52
C ASP A 96 -0.62 -9.49 -1.47
N LEU A 97 -0.68 -9.84 -0.17
CA LEU A 97 -0.82 -8.86 0.92
C LEU A 97 0.25 -7.74 0.91
N PRO A 98 1.55 -8.02 0.72
CA PRO A 98 2.56 -6.96 0.63
C PRO A 98 2.28 -5.97 -0.52
N TYR A 99 1.82 -6.48 -1.66
CA TYR A 99 1.51 -5.65 -2.83
C TYR A 99 0.23 -4.84 -2.65
N GLU A 100 -0.81 -5.40 -2.02
CA GLU A 100 -2.03 -4.66 -1.67
C GLU A 100 -1.72 -3.48 -0.76
N ARG A 101 -0.89 -3.70 0.26
CA ARG A 101 -0.50 -2.65 1.19
C ARG A 101 0.27 -1.52 0.50
N ILE A 102 1.28 -1.86 -0.29
CA ILE A 102 2.08 -0.85 -0.99
C ILE A 102 1.25 -0.09 -2.02
N GLU A 103 0.29 -0.73 -2.69
CA GLU A 103 -0.64 -0.07 -3.61
C GLU A 103 -1.49 1.00 -2.91
N VAL A 104 -2.03 0.67 -1.73
CA VAL A 104 -2.81 1.63 -0.93
C VAL A 104 -1.93 2.82 -0.50
N LEU A 105 -0.70 2.55 -0.02
CA LEU A 105 0.25 3.60 0.36
C LEU A 105 0.60 4.51 -0.83
N ASN A 106 0.79 3.93 -2.02
CA ASN A 106 1.06 4.69 -3.25
C ASN A 106 -0.13 5.57 -3.63
N LYS A 107 -1.36 5.05 -3.57
CA LYS A 107 -2.58 5.84 -3.85
C LYS A 107 -2.79 6.96 -2.83
N ILE A 108 -2.44 6.75 -1.56
CA ILE A 108 -2.43 7.79 -0.53
C ILE A 108 -1.38 8.86 -0.88
N GLN A 109 -0.17 8.45 -1.21
CA GLN A 109 0.94 9.33 -1.58
C GLN A 109 0.61 10.20 -2.80
N ASP A 110 -0.02 9.61 -3.81
CA ASP A 110 -0.44 10.29 -5.04
C ASP A 110 -1.74 11.12 -4.86
N LYS A 111 -2.30 11.18 -3.65
CA LYS A 111 -3.58 11.86 -3.33
C LYS A 111 -4.77 11.30 -4.14
N LYS A 112 -4.69 10.05 -4.57
CA LYS A 112 -5.76 9.35 -5.30
C LYS A 112 -6.71 8.59 -4.38
N ALA A 113 -6.29 8.28 -3.15
CA ALA A 113 -7.11 7.59 -2.16
C ALA A 113 -8.26 8.48 -1.69
N LYS A 114 -9.51 8.03 -1.89
CA LYS A 114 -10.71 8.76 -1.46
C LYS A 114 -11.30 8.17 -0.18
N VAL A 115 -11.38 6.85 -0.11
CA VAL A 115 -11.84 6.11 1.06
C VAL A 115 -10.87 4.97 1.33
N VAL A 116 -10.31 4.93 2.52
CA VAL A 116 -9.44 3.86 2.98
C VAL A 116 -10.08 3.21 4.20
N VAL A 117 -10.27 1.90 4.15
CA VAL A 117 -10.74 1.10 5.29
C VAL A 117 -9.58 0.25 5.78
N THR A 118 -9.38 0.22 7.09
CA THR A 118 -8.29 -0.53 7.72
C THR A 118 -8.70 -1.02 9.09
N THR A 119 -7.83 -1.79 9.75
CA THR A 119 -8.03 -2.25 11.12
C THR A 119 -7.06 -1.56 12.07
N ILE A 120 -7.39 -1.56 13.36
CA ILE A 120 -6.48 -1.03 14.39
C ILE A 120 -5.14 -1.77 14.39
N GLU A 121 -5.15 -3.09 14.16
CA GLU A 121 -3.93 -3.88 14.07
C GLU A 121 -3.03 -3.41 12.91
N SER A 122 -3.60 -3.07 11.75
CA SER A 122 -2.85 -2.57 10.59
C SER A 122 -2.21 -1.21 10.86
N VAL A 123 -2.95 -0.31 11.51
CA VAL A 123 -2.47 1.06 11.82
C VAL A 123 -1.37 1.04 12.88
N MET A 124 -1.41 0.09 13.80
CA MET A 124 -0.38 -0.08 14.84
C MET A 124 0.93 -0.67 14.33
N GLN A 125 0.95 -1.23 13.12
CA GLN A 125 2.18 -1.73 12.51
C GLN A 125 3.05 -0.60 11.98
N LYS A 126 4.36 -0.75 12.12
CA LYS A 126 5.33 0.22 11.57
C LYS A 126 5.25 0.21 10.04
N LEU A 127 5.09 1.38 9.45
CA LEU A 127 5.02 1.59 8.01
C LEU A 127 6.37 2.08 7.48
N ILE A 128 6.55 1.92 6.16
CA ILE A 128 7.62 2.61 5.44
C ILE A 128 7.40 4.13 5.53
N SER A 129 8.47 4.91 5.68
CA SER A 129 8.34 6.36 5.69
C SER A 129 7.94 6.89 4.32
N LYS A 130 7.23 8.01 4.31
CA LYS A 130 6.85 8.69 3.07
C LYS A 130 8.07 9.07 2.24
N GLU A 131 9.14 9.52 2.88
CA GLU A 131 10.39 9.93 2.27
C GLU A 131 11.09 8.74 1.62
N THR A 132 11.19 7.60 2.34
CA THR A 132 11.78 6.37 1.81
C THR A 132 10.98 5.85 0.61
N LEU A 133 9.64 5.84 0.71
CA LEU A 133 8.79 5.40 -0.39
C LEU A 133 8.98 6.27 -1.63
N TYR A 134 9.05 7.60 -1.47
CA TYR A 134 9.19 8.52 -2.59
C TYR A 134 10.58 8.47 -3.23
N LYS A 135 11.64 8.40 -2.42
CA LYS A 135 13.04 8.33 -2.86
C LYS A 135 13.32 7.08 -3.69
N ASN A 136 12.64 5.98 -3.37
CA ASN A 136 12.84 4.68 -4.00
C ASN A 136 11.86 4.39 -5.14
N CYS A 137 11.32 5.41 -5.81
CA CYS A 137 10.53 5.26 -7.04
C CYS A 137 11.41 5.38 -8.28
N ILE A 138 11.07 4.65 -9.34
CA ILE A 138 11.72 4.79 -10.65
C ILE A 138 10.78 5.59 -11.55
N ASN A 139 11.23 6.74 -12.04
CA ASN A 139 10.49 7.55 -13.01
C ASN A 139 11.07 7.31 -14.39
N LEU A 140 10.29 6.69 -15.28
CA LEU A 140 10.64 6.43 -16.66
C LEU A 140 9.82 7.33 -17.58
N LYS A 141 10.45 7.79 -18.64
CA LYS A 141 9.82 8.65 -19.65
C LYS A 141 10.40 8.31 -21.01
N VAL A 142 9.54 8.28 -22.04
CA VAL A 142 9.96 8.11 -23.45
C VAL A 142 10.99 9.16 -23.83
N GLY A 143 12.03 8.76 -24.55
CA GLY A 143 13.16 9.57 -24.95
C GLY A 143 14.21 9.81 -23.86
N LYS A 144 14.08 9.18 -22.67
CA LYS A 144 15.12 9.19 -21.64
C LYS A 144 16.03 7.98 -21.74
N GLU A 145 17.32 8.19 -21.48
CA GLU A 145 18.33 7.15 -21.44
C GLU A 145 18.43 6.49 -20.08
N ILE A 146 18.38 5.18 -20.08
CA ILE A 146 18.69 4.30 -18.97
C ILE A 146 19.02 2.91 -19.52
N SER A 147 20.18 2.35 -19.17
CA SER A 147 20.50 0.99 -19.62
C SER A 147 19.55 -0.04 -18.99
N ILE A 148 19.23 -1.10 -19.73
CA ILE A 148 18.39 -2.21 -19.25
C ILE A 148 18.99 -2.84 -17.98
N GLU A 149 20.33 -2.98 -17.93
CA GLU A 149 21.00 -3.52 -16.76
C GLU A 149 20.77 -2.66 -15.52
N LYS A 150 20.90 -1.33 -15.63
CA LYS A 150 20.62 -0.41 -14.53
C LYS A 150 19.16 -0.41 -14.11
N LEU A 151 18.22 -0.60 -15.05
CA LEU A 151 16.81 -0.74 -14.73
C LEU A 151 16.55 -2.05 -13.97
N LYS A 152 17.16 -3.18 -14.39
CA LYS A 152 17.09 -4.47 -13.70
C LYS A 152 17.58 -4.37 -12.26
N GLU A 153 18.78 -3.79 -12.04
CA GLU A 153 19.32 -3.60 -10.69
C GLU A 153 18.35 -2.80 -9.80
N LYS A 154 17.79 -1.70 -10.32
CA LYS A 154 16.80 -0.91 -9.59
C LYS A 154 15.52 -1.69 -9.27
N LEU A 155 15.01 -2.49 -10.21
CA LEU A 155 13.81 -3.30 -9.98
C LEU A 155 14.05 -4.34 -8.90
N LEU A 156 15.21 -5.02 -8.91
CA LEU A 156 15.59 -5.96 -7.86
C LEU A 156 15.69 -5.29 -6.48
N LEU A 157 16.31 -4.09 -6.40
CA LEU A 157 16.37 -3.32 -5.16
C LEU A 157 14.98 -2.88 -4.65
N LEU A 158 14.03 -2.67 -5.56
CA LEU A 158 12.63 -2.37 -5.23
C LEU A 158 11.81 -3.61 -4.86
N GLY A 159 12.40 -4.80 -4.87
CA GLY A 159 11.76 -6.05 -4.48
C GLY A 159 10.98 -6.75 -5.59
N TYR A 160 11.20 -6.37 -6.87
CA TYR A 160 10.66 -7.11 -7.99
C TYR A 160 11.47 -8.38 -8.25
N GLU A 161 10.78 -9.48 -8.52
CA GLU A 161 11.40 -10.76 -8.86
C GLU A 161 11.51 -10.91 -10.38
N ARG A 162 12.65 -11.42 -10.84
CA ARG A 162 12.83 -11.72 -12.28
C ARG A 162 12.12 -13.01 -12.64
N SER A 163 11.34 -12.98 -13.72
CA SER A 163 10.66 -14.14 -14.30
C SER A 163 10.88 -14.21 -15.82
N GLU A 164 10.60 -15.34 -16.43
CA GLU A 164 10.64 -15.48 -17.90
C GLU A 164 9.46 -14.76 -18.57
N LEU A 165 8.29 -14.84 -17.95
CA LEU A 165 7.06 -14.19 -18.37
C LEU A 165 6.40 -13.50 -17.17
N VAL A 166 5.81 -12.33 -17.41
CA VAL A 166 5.10 -11.57 -16.37
C VAL A 166 3.66 -12.03 -16.32
N GLU A 167 3.29 -12.68 -15.20
CA GLU A 167 1.94 -13.24 -14.97
C GLU A 167 1.36 -12.87 -13.61
N SER A 168 2.16 -12.27 -12.72
CA SER A 168 1.75 -11.91 -11.36
C SER A 168 2.42 -10.61 -10.90
N ARG A 169 1.83 -9.97 -9.91
CA ARG A 169 2.38 -8.77 -9.29
C ARG A 169 3.82 -8.97 -8.81
N GLY A 170 4.61 -7.90 -8.86
CA GLY A 170 5.97 -7.88 -8.34
C GLY A 170 6.98 -8.63 -9.17
N CYS A 171 6.62 -9.07 -10.39
CA CYS A 171 7.54 -9.71 -11.31
C CYS A 171 7.94 -8.77 -12.44
N PHE A 172 9.12 -9.00 -12.99
CA PHE A 172 9.54 -8.37 -14.24
C PHE A 172 10.26 -9.38 -15.14
N SER A 173 10.20 -9.17 -16.45
CA SER A 173 10.93 -9.96 -17.42
C SER A 173 11.73 -9.06 -18.36
N VAL A 174 12.83 -9.60 -18.91
CA VAL A 174 13.67 -8.92 -19.88
C VAL A 174 13.88 -9.85 -21.07
N ARG A 175 13.49 -9.37 -22.26
CA ARG A 175 13.60 -10.11 -23.51
C ARG A 175 14.14 -9.21 -24.60
N GLY A 176 15.47 -9.32 -24.89
CA GLY A 176 16.15 -8.41 -25.81
C GLY A 176 16.04 -6.96 -25.35
N GLY A 177 15.50 -6.10 -26.19
CA GLY A 177 15.24 -4.68 -25.88
C GLY A 177 13.93 -4.39 -25.18
N ILE A 178 13.25 -5.40 -24.59
CA ILE A 178 11.93 -5.24 -23.97
C ILE A 178 12.02 -5.59 -22.49
N VAL A 179 11.47 -4.73 -21.63
CA VAL A 179 11.31 -4.95 -20.20
C VAL A 179 9.82 -4.87 -19.87
N ASP A 180 9.26 -5.99 -19.39
CA ASP A 180 7.89 -6.08 -18.90
C ASP A 180 7.89 -6.04 -17.38
N ILE A 181 7.01 -5.26 -16.76
CA ILE A 181 6.93 -5.09 -15.31
C ILE A 181 5.48 -5.21 -14.85
N ALA A 182 5.21 -6.08 -13.88
CA ALA A 182 3.88 -6.26 -13.29
C ALA A 182 3.61 -5.19 -12.23
N LEU A 183 2.67 -4.29 -12.49
CA LEU A 183 2.26 -3.25 -11.56
C LEU A 183 0.92 -3.53 -10.87
N SER A 184 0.10 -4.42 -11.42
CA SER A 184 -1.21 -4.81 -10.89
C SER A 184 -1.39 -6.34 -10.95
N GLU A 185 -2.58 -6.84 -10.59
CA GLU A 185 -2.92 -8.28 -10.69
C GLU A 185 -3.15 -8.78 -12.11
N THR A 186 -3.53 -7.90 -13.01
CA THR A 186 -4.00 -8.27 -14.35
C THR A 186 -3.25 -7.58 -15.48
N GLU A 187 -2.54 -6.51 -15.15
CA GLU A 187 -1.89 -5.63 -16.12
C GLU A 187 -0.46 -5.28 -15.72
N GLY A 188 0.39 -5.18 -16.71
CA GLY A 188 1.77 -4.74 -16.59
C GLY A 188 2.11 -3.61 -17.53
N ILE A 189 3.35 -3.15 -17.42
CA ILE A 189 3.93 -2.13 -18.29
C ILE A 189 5.02 -2.78 -19.11
N ARG A 190 4.98 -2.56 -20.42
CA ARG A 190 6.00 -2.94 -21.39
C ARG A 190 6.79 -1.72 -21.79
N ILE A 191 8.10 -1.79 -21.64
CA ILE A 191 9.05 -0.73 -21.98
C ILE A 191 9.91 -1.27 -23.12
N GLU A 192 9.89 -0.61 -24.25
CA GLU A 192 10.72 -0.94 -25.41
C GLU A 192 11.92 0.02 -25.48
N PHE A 193 13.09 -0.54 -25.75
CA PHE A 193 14.35 0.19 -25.78
C PHE A 193 14.96 0.15 -27.17
N TRP A 194 15.52 1.29 -27.59
CA TRP A 194 16.44 1.39 -28.71
C TRP A 194 17.83 1.73 -28.15
N GLY A 195 18.69 0.72 -28.04
CA GLY A 195 19.91 0.86 -27.24
C GLY A 195 19.59 1.12 -25.79
N ASP A 196 20.05 2.24 -25.24
CA ASP A 196 19.77 2.66 -23.85
C ASP A 196 18.62 3.70 -23.78
N GLU A 197 18.04 4.11 -24.91
CA GLU A 197 16.93 5.05 -24.95
C GLU A 197 15.58 4.32 -24.83
N ILE A 198 14.66 4.86 -24.03
CA ILE A 198 13.27 4.37 -23.94
C ILE A 198 12.51 4.85 -25.17
N ASP A 199 12.22 3.92 -26.10
CA ASP A 199 11.47 4.18 -27.34
C ASP A 199 9.98 4.28 -27.07
N SER A 200 9.40 3.33 -26.33
CA SER A 200 7.98 3.34 -26.02
C SER A 200 7.68 2.76 -24.63
N ILE A 201 6.55 3.21 -24.06
CA ILE A 201 5.98 2.66 -22.82
C ILE A 201 4.50 2.36 -23.08
N ARG A 202 4.09 1.11 -22.81
CA ARG A 202 2.70 0.64 -23.05
C ARG A 202 2.21 -0.18 -21.87
N SER A 203 0.90 -0.10 -21.56
CA SER A 203 0.27 -1.09 -20.72
C SER A 203 -0.06 -2.35 -21.51
N PHE A 204 -0.10 -3.51 -20.86
CA PHE A 204 -0.50 -4.78 -21.47
C PHE A 204 -1.26 -5.66 -20.46
N LYS A 205 -2.11 -6.56 -20.97
CA LYS A 205 -2.83 -7.56 -20.15
C LYS A 205 -2.03 -8.85 -20.05
N PHE A 206 -1.96 -9.43 -18.85
CA PHE A 206 -1.28 -10.72 -18.64
C PHE A 206 -1.94 -11.84 -19.43
N SER A 207 -3.28 -11.91 -19.44
CA SER A 207 -4.02 -12.98 -20.10
C SER A 207 -3.80 -13.07 -21.61
N SER A 208 -3.56 -11.95 -22.28
CA SER A 208 -3.39 -11.90 -23.73
C SER A 208 -1.98 -11.50 -24.18
N GLN A 209 -1.16 -10.99 -23.27
CA GLN A 209 0.16 -10.39 -23.54
C GLN A 209 0.12 -9.24 -24.57
N ARG A 210 -1.09 -8.71 -24.87
CA ARG A 210 -1.29 -7.64 -25.84
C ARG A 210 -1.25 -6.28 -25.16
N SER A 211 -0.62 -5.32 -25.84
CA SER A 211 -0.64 -3.91 -25.41
C SER A 211 -2.05 -3.33 -25.50
N ILE A 212 -2.37 -2.44 -24.56
CA ILE A 212 -3.66 -1.77 -24.44
C ILE A 212 -3.49 -0.29 -24.80
N ASP A 213 -2.75 0.44 -23.98
CA ASP A 213 -2.59 1.89 -24.08
C ASP A 213 -1.11 2.27 -24.13
N THR A 214 -0.82 3.39 -24.79
CA THR A 214 0.52 3.99 -24.83
C THR A 214 0.59 5.16 -23.85
N MET A 215 1.72 5.33 -23.16
CA MET A 215 1.94 6.41 -22.22
C MET A 215 3.31 7.04 -22.41
N ASN A 216 3.45 8.35 -22.13
CA ASN A 216 4.70 9.05 -22.28
C ASN A 216 5.64 8.90 -21.07
N GLN A 217 5.09 8.58 -19.91
CA GLN A 217 5.85 8.41 -18.67
C GLN A 217 5.13 7.48 -17.69
N ILE A 218 5.91 6.83 -16.85
CA ILE A 218 5.42 5.97 -15.77
C ILE A 218 6.28 6.13 -14.53
N LYS A 219 5.65 6.05 -13.36
CA LYS A 219 6.31 5.97 -12.06
C LYS A 219 6.12 4.57 -11.51
N ILE A 220 7.22 3.87 -11.28
CA ILE A 220 7.25 2.53 -10.72
C ILE A 220 7.57 2.66 -9.24
N TYR A 221 6.70 2.11 -8.42
CA TYR A 221 6.85 2.05 -6.96
C TYR A 221 7.55 0.76 -6.53
N PRO A 222 8.08 0.71 -5.30
CA PRO A 222 8.53 -0.54 -4.72
C PRO A 222 7.44 -1.61 -4.74
N ALA A 223 7.84 -2.86 -4.89
CA ALA A 223 6.92 -4.00 -4.91
C ALA A 223 6.34 -4.29 -3.51
N HIS A 224 7.06 -3.95 -2.45
CA HIS A 224 6.65 -4.14 -1.05
C HIS A 224 7.24 -3.04 -0.13
N GLU A 225 6.80 -3.03 1.14
CA GLU A 225 7.22 -2.02 2.13
C GLU A 225 8.67 -2.18 2.64
N PHE A 226 9.33 -3.29 2.32
CA PHE A 226 10.70 -3.55 2.77
C PHE A 226 11.68 -3.14 1.68
N ILE A 227 12.39 -2.04 1.92
CA ILE A 227 13.46 -1.55 1.04
C ILE A 227 14.75 -1.65 1.82
N LEU A 228 15.72 -2.34 1.25
CA LEU A 228 17.05 -2.44 1.81
C LEU A 228 17.83 -1.18 1.41
N GLU A 229 17.93 -0.23 2.35
CA GLU A 229 18.71 1.01 2.15
C GLU A 229 20.20 0.84 2.48
N ARG A 230 20.57 -0.33 3.04
CA ARG A 230 21.94 -0.68 3.45
C ARG A 230 22.34 -2.03 2.90
N ASP A 231 23.63 -2.28 2.85
CA ASP A 231 24.17 -3.58 2.50
C ASP A 231 23.63 -4.67 3.41
N LEU A 232 23.33 -5.83 2.84
CA LEU A 232 22.83 -7.00 3.58
C LEU A 232 23.80 -7.42 4.71
N ASP A 233 25.10 -7.36 4.46
CA ASP A 233 26.12 -7.73 5.44
C ASP A 233 26.10 -6.81 6.66
N ASP A 234 25.91 -5.51 6.46
CA ASP A 234 25.76 -4.54 7.56
C ASP A 234 24.49 -4.79 8.36
N ILE A 235 23.40 -5.13 7.70
CA ILE A 235 22.12 -5.45 8.36
C ILE A 235 22.26 -6.73 9.19
N VAL A 236 22.86 -7.77 8.62
CA VAL A 236 23.12 -9.03 9.32
C VAL A 236 24.02 -8.84 10.55
N LYS A 237 25.05 -8.01 10.42
CA LYS A 237 25.94 -7.66 11.54
C LYS A 237 25.19 -6.95 12.67
N ASP A 238 24.37 -5.93 12.35
CA ASP A 238 23.53 -5.23 13.31
C ASP A 238 22.55 -6.17 14.03
N ILE A 239 21.94 -7.12 13.31
CA ILE A 239 21.02 -8.10 13.88
C ILE A 239 21.77 -9.04 14.86
N LYS A 240 22.94 -9.53 14.48
CA LYS A 240 23.78 -10.37 15.34
C LYS A 240 24.20 -9.64 16.61
N GLU A 241 24.64 -8.38 16.50
CA GLU A 241 25.03 -7.55 17.65
C GLU A 241 23.85 -7.28 18.60
N ARG A 242 22.66 -6.99 18.07
CA ARG A 242 21.44 -6.80 18.88
C ARG A 242 21.01 -8.09 19.57
N LYS A 243 21.13 -9.25 18.90
CA LYS A 243 20.83 -10.55 19.49
C LYS A 243 21.77 -10.83 20.67
N ASN A 244 23.07 -10.58 20.52
CA ASN A 244 24.06 -10.76 21.59
C ASN A 244 23.78 -9.82 22.78
N LYS A 245 23.53 -8.54 22.56
CA LYS A 245 23.15 -7.57 23.63
C LYS A 245 21.88 -7.97 24.36
N ASN A 246 20.89 -8.53 23.68
CA ASN A 246 19.65 -8.99 24.32
C ASN A 246 19.87 -10.30 25.12
N LEU A 247 20.71 -11.21 24.63
CA LEU A 247 21.11 -12.41 25.36
C LEU A 247 21.87 -12.05 26.64
N GLU A 248 22.84 -11.14 26.56
CA GLU A 248 23.56 -10.63 27.75
C GLU A 248 22.59 -10.03 28.78
N LYS A 249 21.67 -9.14 28.35
CA LYS A 249 20.65 -8.55 29.24
C LYS A 249 19.75 -9.61 29.87
N THR A 250 19.41 -10.67 29.16
CA THR A 250 18.53 -11.76 29.66
C THR A 250 19.31 -12.64 30.66
N VAL A 251 20.57 -12.93 30.37
CA VAL A 251 21.48 -13.67 31.30
C VAL A 251 21.71 -12.84 32.57
N PHE A 252 22.02 -11.55 32.48
CA PHE A 252 22.20 -10.67 33.65
C PHE A 252 20.91 -10.55 34.48
N ARG A 253 19.74 -10.50 33.90
CA ARG A 253 18.46 -10.51 34.63
C ARG A 253 18.25 -11.83 35.39
N ARG A 254 18.52 -12.99 34.79
CA ARG A 254 18.41 -14.31 35.42
C ARG A 254 19.42 -14.44 36.59
N TYR A 255 20.64 -13.96 36.40
CA TYR A 255 21.67 -13.98 37.48
C TYR A 255 21.33 -13.09 38.69
N ARG A 256 20.65 -11.93 38.49
CA ARG A 256 20.21 -11.06 39.58
C ARG A 256 19.08 -11.66 40.41
N ILE A 257 18.15 -12.38 39.76
CA ILE A 257 17.01 -13.01 40.45
C ILE A 257 17.46 -14.20 41.32
N ASN A 258 18.54 -14.89 40.95
CA ASN A 258 19.09 -16.01 41.74
C ASN A 258 20.03 -15.59 42.88
N LYS A 259 20.43 -14.32 42.98
CA LYS A 259 21.24 -13.80 44.12
C LYS A 259 20.41 -13.11 45.20
N SER A 260 19.10 -12.99 45.03
CA SER A 260 18.15 -12.37 45.97
C SER A 260 17.20 -13.41 46.60
N ARG A 261 17.58 -14.70 46.62
CA ARG A 261 16.95 -15.75 47.41
C ARG A 261 17.93 -16.36 48.37
#